data_a1921bb89399faf923f1ae038c7f6f1e
#
_entry.id   a1921bb89399faf923f1ae038c7f6f1e
#
_cell.length_a   1.000
_cell.length_b   1.000
_cell.length_c   1.000
_cell.angle_alpha   90.00
_cell.angle_beta   90.00
_cell.angle_gamma   90.00
#
_symmetry.space_group_name_H-M   'P 1'
#
loop_
_entity.id
_entity.type
_entity.pdbx_description
1 polymer ?
#
loop_
_entity_poly.entity_id
_entity_poly.type
_entity_poly.pdbx_seq_one_letter_code
_entity_poly.pdbx_strand_id
1 'polypeptide(L)'
;MAEKNVEVIDKESKQYIVVMVGSEQYGIDISYIDNIVRMQKITRVPKIQSYFKGVINLRGEIVSVMSIRNKMGLEDDVFTNASRIIILKLEEKGAIGVIVDEVKEVVNLIFSVFARLAFSALA
;
A
#
# COMPACT_ATOMS: atom_id res chain seq x y z
N MET A 1 33.89 4.82 -15.14
CA MET A 1 33.64 4.36 -13.77
C MET A 1 32.38 5.01 -13.17
N ALA A 2 32.39 6.32 -13.10
CA ALA A 2 31.20 7.04 -12.54
C ALA A 2 29.93 6.80 -13.36
N GLU A 3 30.05 6.78 -14.68
CA GLU A 3 28.93 6.55 -15.56
C GLU A 3 28.32 5.16 -15.37
N LYS A 4 29.17 4.17 -15.20
CA LYS A 4 28.73 2.80 -14.96
C LYS A 4 27.97 2.68 -13.65
N ASN A 5 28.44 3.35 -12.61
CA ASN A 5 27.77 3.35 -11.32
C ASN A 5 26.42 4.05 -11.41
N VAL A 6 26.33 5.13 -12.16
CA VAL A 6 25.07 5.85 -12.36
C VAL A 6 24.06 4.99 -13.11
N GLU A 7 24.49 4.26 -14.13
CA GLU A 7 23.61 3.36 -14.87
C GLU A 7 23.05 2.26 -13.97
N VAL A 8 23.90 1.67 -13.13
CA VAL A 8 23.46 0.62 -12.21
C VAL A 8 22.46 1.19 -11.23
N ILE A 9 22.70 2.39 -10.71
CA ILE A 9 21.76 3.04 -9.79
C ILE A 9 20.43 3.29 -10.49
N ASP A 10 20.45 3.78 -11.72
CA ASP A 10 19.21 4.04 -12.46
C ASP A 10 18.41 2.77 -12.70
N LYS A 11 19.08 1.66 -13.02
CA LYS A 11 18.42 0.38 -13.23
C LYS A 11 17.77 -0.15 -11.96
N GLU A 12 18.38 0.12 -10.83
CA GLU A 12 17.89 -0.32 -9.54
C GLU A 12 16.93 0.68 -8.89
N SER A 13 16.89 1.89 -9.42
CA SER A 13 16.02 2.93 -8.91
C SER A 13 14.58 2.64 -9.24
N LYS A 14 13.72 2.77 -8.25
CA LYS A 14 12.29 2.58 -8.39
C LYS A 14 11.55 3.71 -7.71
N GLN A 15 10.33 3.92 -8.13
CA GLN A 15 9.46 4.91 -7.52
C GLN A 15 8.57 4.26 -6.47
N TYR A 16 8.45 4.91 -5.34
CA TYR A 16 7.62 4.46 -4.23
C TYR A 16 6.70 5.59 -3.80
N ILE A 17 5.49 5.22 -3.42
CA ILE A 17 4.61 6.16 -2.74
C ILE A 17 4.80 5.96 -1.25
N VAL A 18 5.12 7.04 -0.55
CA VAL A 18 5.29 7.02 0.90
C VAL A 18 3.93 7.23 1.53
N VAL A 19 3.55 6.32 2.41
CA VAL A 19 2.29 6.37 3.14
C VAL A 19 2.56 6.31 4.64
N MET A 20 1.62 6.87 5.41
CA MET A 20 1.66 6.78 6.87
C MET A 20 0.69 5.72 7.35
N VAL A 21 1.14 4.88 8.26
CA VAL A 21 0.29 3.95 8.99
C VAL A 21 0.72 4.02 10.45
N GLY A 22 -0.12 4.60 11.29
CA GLY A 22 0.26 4.91 12.66
C GLY A 22 1.37 5.95 12.68
N SER A 23 2.43 5.68 13.41
CA SER A 23 3.59 6.56 13.49
C SER A 23 4.69 6.18 12.49
N GLU A 24 4.44 5.17 11.67
CA GLU A 24 5.45 4.65 10.74
C GLU A 24 5.18 5.09 9.32
N GLN A 25 6.23 5.21 8.54
CA GLN A 25 6.15 5.47 7.11
C GLN A 25 6.54 4.21 6.35
N TYR A 26 5.80 3.93 5.28
CA TYR A 26 6.10 2.80 4.42
C TYR A 26 6.14 3.25 2.97
N GLY A 27 7.00 2.63 2.19
CA GLY A 27 7.06 2.86 0.76
C GLY A 27 6.38 1.72 0.03
N ILE A 28 5.47 2.05 -0.87
CA ILE A 28 4.81 1.07 -1.73
C ILE A 28 5.29 1.28 -3.16
N ASP A 29 5.83 0.22 -3.75
CA ASP A 29 6.29 0.27 -5.14
C ASP A 29 5.14 0.66 -6.05
N ILE A 30 5.34 1.73 -6.80
CA ILE A 30 4.30 2.32 -7.64
C ILE A 30 3.81 1.34 -8.71
N SER A 31 4.67 0.40 -9.11
CA SER A 31 4.31 -0.58 -10.14
C SER A 31 3.19 -1.52 -9.71
N TYR A 32 2.96 -1.66 -8.41
CA TYR A 32 1.87 -2.50 -7.90
C TYR A 32 0.58 -1.71 -7.70
N ILE A 33 0.62 -0.39 -7.82
CA ILE A 33 -0.53 0.44 -7.52
C ILE A 33 -1.36 0.64 -8.78
N ASP A 34 -2.63 0.25 -8.69
CA ASP A 34 -3.59 0.52 -9.75
C ASP A 34 -4.22 1.90 -9.58
N ASN A 35 -4.62 2.20 -8.35
CA ASN A 35 -5.36 3.41 -8.07
C ASN A 35 -5.29 3.75 -6.59
N ILE A 36 -5.54 5.01 -6.27
CA ILE A 36 -5.64 5.49 -4.88
C ILE A 36 -6.99 6.17 -4.77
N VAL A 37 -7.83 5.71 -3.88
CA VAL A 37 -9.18 6.24 -3.74
C VAL A 37 -9.43 6.71 -2.32
N ARG A 38 -10.38 7.60 -2.16
CA ARG A 38 -10.81 8.07 -0.85
C ARG A 38 -11.54 6.95 -0.12
N MET A 39 -11.65 7.09 1.18
CA MET A 39 -12.41 6.13 1.96
C MET A 39 -13.84 6.05 1.45
N GLN A 40 -14.33 4.85 1.34
CA GLN A 40 -15.67 4.53 0.85
C GLN A 40 -16.32 3.59 1.83
N LYS A 41 -17.62 3.39 1.67
CA LYS A 41 -18.33 2.44 2.50
C LYS A 41 -17.79 1.03 2.25
N ILE A 42 -17.36 0.39 3.35
CA ILE A 42 -16.85 -0.98 3.30
C ILE A 42 -17.97 -1.91 3.78
N THR A 43 -18.30 -2.88 2.97
CA THR A 43 -19.30 -3.89 3.33
C THR A 43 -18.58 -5.04 4.01
N ARG A 44 -18.95 -5.32 5.25
CA ARG A 44 -18.31 -6.39 6.01
C ARG A 44 -18.68 -7.75 5.44
N VAL A 45 -17.69 -8.64 5.43
CA VAL A 45 -17.90 -10.03 5.05
C VAL A 45 -17.59 -10.88 6.28
N PRO A 46 -18.52 -11.73 6.72
CA PRO A 46 -18.27 -12.56 7.90
C PRO A 46 -17.26 -13.66 7.61
N LYS A 47 -16.60 -14.14 8.66
CA LYS A 47 -15.70 -15.30 8.63
C LYS A 47 -14.46 -15.13 7.78
N ILE A 48 -13.89 -13.92 7.76
CA ILE A 48 -12.57 -13.66 7.16
C ILE A 48 -11.61 -13.25 8.26
N GLN A 49 -10.33 -13.22 7.90
CA GLN A 49 -9.31 -12.80 8.87
C GLN A 49 -9.58 -11.39 9.37
N SER A 50 -9.20 -11.14 10.63
CA SER A 50 -9.52 -9.87 11.30
C SER A 50 -8.96 -8.64 10.60
N TYR A 51 -7.87 -8.78 9.87
CA TYR A 51 -7.27 -7.65 9.15
C TYR A 51 -8.02 -7.29 7.85
N PHE A 52 -8.90 -8.16 7.37
CA PHE A 52 -9.80 -7.80 6.27
C PHE A 52 -11.01 -7.08 6.84
N LYS A 53 -11.26 -5.88 6.35
CA LYS A 53 -12.40 -5.09 6.81
C LYS A 53 -13.68 -5.39 6.04
N GLY A 54 -13.57 -5.95 4.86
CA GLY A 54 -14.69 -6.25 4.01
C GLY A 54 -14.36 -5.98 2.56
N VAL A 55 -15.35 -5.55 1.81
CA VAL A 55 -15.21 -5.28 0.39
C VAL A 55 -15.78 -3.92 0.04
N ILE A 56 -15.26 -3.33 -1.03
CA ILE A 56 -15.84 -2.14 -1.65
C ILE A 56 -16.21 -2.47 -3.08
N ASN A 57 -17.14 -1.72 -3.62
CA ASN A 57 -17.48 -1.78 -5.04
C ASN A 57 -16.77 -0.61 -5.72
N LEU A 58 -15.83 -0.91 -6.59
CA LEU A 58 -15.09 0.10 -7.31
C LEU A 58 -15.35 -0.10 -8.80
N ARG A 59 -16.19 0.76 -9.36
CA ARG A 59 -16.55 0.73 -10.80
C ARG A 59 -17.07 -0.63 -11.24
N GLY A 60 -17.88 -1.25 -10.40
CA GLY A 60 -18.47 -2.54 -10.71
C GLY A 60 -17.62 -3.74 -10.32
N GLU A 61 -16.40 -3.52 -9.85
CA GLU A 61 -15.55 -4.61 -9.36
C GLU A 61 -15.58 -4.66 -7.84
N ILE A 62 -15.59 -5.86 -7.32
CA ILE A 62 -15.53 -6.10 -5.87
C ILE A 62 -14.06 -6.21 -5.48
N VAL A 63 -13.64 -5.33 -4.57
CA VAL A 63 -12.26 -5.28 -4.11
C VAL A 63 -12.24 -5.55 -2.60
N SER A 64 -11.46 -6.55 -2.19
CA SER A 64 -11.25 -6.83 -0.77
C SER A 64 -10.38 -5.75 -0.16
N VAL A 65 -10.76 -5.28 1.03
CA VAL A 65 -10.04 -4.19 1.70
C VAL A 65 -9.42 -4.72 2.98
N MET A 66 -8.11 -4.50 3.10
CA MET A 66 -7.31 -4.96 4.22
C MET A 66 -6.82 -3.77 5.04
N SER A 67 -6.82 -3.95 6.37
CA SER A 67 -6.23 -2.97 7.27
C SER A 67 -4.79 -3.36 7.57
N ILE A 68 -3.85 -2.50 7.20
CA ILE A 68 -2.45 -2.72 7.56
C ILE A 68 -2.29 -2.65 9.07
N ARG A 69 -2.99 -1.73 9.73
CA ARG A 69 -2.93 -1.61 11.19
C ARG A 69 -3.31 -2.91 11.88
N ASN A 70 -4.42 -3.50 11.47
CA ASN A 70 -4.87 -4.75 12.08
C ASN A 70 -3.92 -5.90 11.76
N LYS A 71 -3.40 -5.95 10.54
CA LYS A 71 -2.47 -7.01 10.16
C LYS A 71 -1.18 -6.95 10.99
N MET A 72 -0.74 -5.77 11.37
CA MET A 72 0.47 -5.57 12.14
C MET A 72 0.23 -5.54 13.65
N GLY A 73 -1.01 -5.76 14.09
CA GLY A 73 -1.34 -5.75 15.51
C GLY A 73 -1.37 -4.36 16.12
N LEU A 74 -1.52 -3.33 15.32
CA LEU A 74 -1.66 -1.96 15.80
C LEU A 74 -3.11 -1.66 16.17
N GLU A 75 -3.33 -0.49 16.75
CA GLU A 75 -4.68 -0.03 17.06
C GLU A 75 -5.52 0.09 15.79
N ASP A 76 -6.83 -0.03 15.94
CA ASP A 76 -7.76 0.06 14.84
C ASP A 76 -7.62 1.36 14.06
N ASP A 77 -8.06 1.31 12.79
CA ASP A 77 -8.04 2.49 11.94
C ASP A 77 -8.99 3.56 12.47
N VAL A 78 -8.52 4.80 12.42
CA VAL A 78 -9.36 5.97 12.66
C VAL A 78 -9.40 6.72 11.34
N PHE A 79 -10.55 6.75 10.71
CA PHE A 79 -10.68 7.35 9.39
C PHE A 79 -10.78 8.87 9.49
N THR A 80 -9.93 9.53 8.71
CA THR A 80 -9.91 11.00 8.61
C THR A 80 -10.04 11.39 7.15
N ASN A 81 -10.07 12.68 6.88
CA ASN A 81 -10.10 13.17 5.51
C ASN A 81 -8.82 12.81 4.74
N ALA A 82 -7.74 12.51 5.44
CA ALA A 82 -6.49 12.10 4.82
C ALA A 82 -6.43 10.61 4.51
N SER A 83 -7.29 9.80 5.10
CA SER A 83 -7.29 8.35 4.91
C SER A 83 -7.57 7.99 3.46
N ARG A 84 -6.88 6.96 3.00
CA ARG A 84 -7.01 6.51 1.60
C ARG A 84 -7.02 4.99 1.56
N ILE A 85 -7.59 4.47 0.48
CA ILE A 85 -7.47 3.05 0.14
C ILE A 85 -6.60 2.98 -1.11
N ILE A 86 -5.50 2.26 -0.99
CA ILE A 86 -4.60 2.05 -2.13
C ILE A 86 -4.95 0.73 -2.76
N ILE A 87 -5.32 0.77 -4.03
CA ILE A 87 -5.71 -0.43 -4.76
C ILE A 87 -4.46 -1.02 -5.41
N LEU A 88 -4.10 -2.21 -4.98
CA LEU A 88 -2.93 -2.92 -5.48
C LEU A 88 -3.38 -4.00 -6.47
N LYS A 89 -2.65 -4.13 -7.55
CA LYS A 89 -2.84 -5.22 -8.51
C LYS A 89 -1.86 -6.34 -8.17
N LEU A 90 -2.40 -7.48 -7.82
CA LEU A 90 -1.61 -8.68 -7.55
C LEU A 90 -1.94 -9.69 -8.64
N GLU A 91 -0.94 -10.11 -9.40
CA GLU A 91 -1.13 -10.88 -10.62
C GLU A 91 -2.10 -12.06 -10.52
N GLU A 92 -1.98 -12.84 -9.47
CA GLU A 92 -2.82 -14.02 -9.32
C GLU A 92 -4.03 -13.80 -8.43
N LYS A 93 -3.97 -12.82 -7.55
CA LYS A 93 -5.00 -12.58 -6.54
C LYS A 93 -5.97 -11.46 -6.90
N GLY A 94 -5.77 -10.85 -8.07
CA GLY A 94 -6.57 -9.71 -8.47
C GLY A 94 -6.24 -8.45 -7.69
N ALA A 95 -7.24 -7.62 -7.46
CA ALA A 95 -7.04 -6.34 -6.79
C ALA A 95 -7.32 -6.47 -5.29
N ILE A 96 -6.48 -5.83 -4.49
CA ILE A 96 -6.65 -5.73 -3.04
C ILE A 96 -6.51 -4.25 -2.67
N GLY A 97 -7.42 -3.77 -1.83
CA GLY A 97 -7.30 -2.43 -1.27
C GLY A 97 -6.63 -2.48 0.10
N VAL A 98 -5.70 -1.57 0.34
CA VAL A 98 -5.07 -1.43 1.66
C VAL A 98 -5.37 -0.04 2.21
N ILE A 99 -5.76 0.02 3.48
CA ILE A 99 -6.09 1.27 4.14
C ILE A 99 -4.82 1.88 4.70
N VAL A 100 -4.59 3.15 4.37
CA VAL A 100 -3.48 3.92 4.92
C VAL A 100 -4.02 5.20 5.55
N ASP A 101 -3.29 5.72 6.53
CA ASP A 101 -3.72 6.93 7.23
C ASP A 101 -3.57 8.18 6.36
N GLU A 102 -2.53 8.21 5.56
CA GLU A 102 -2.23 9.36 4.72
C GLU A 102 -1.25 8.97 3.63
N VAL A 103 -1.39 9.56 2.46
CA VAL A 103 -0.41 9.44 1.37
C VAL A 103 0.45 10.69 1.40
N LYS A 104 1.76 10.52 1.47
CA LYS A 104 2.70 11.64 1.57
C LYS A 104 3.20 12.11 0.21
N GLU A 105 4.06 11.33 -0.40
CA GLU A 105 4.75 11.77 -1.61
C GLU A 105 5.29 10.58 -2.38
N VAL A 106 5.69 10.85 -3.61
CA VAL A 106 6.38 9.86 -4.44
C VAL A 106 7.87 10.14 -4.35
N VAL A 107 8.65 9.11 -4.07
CA VAL A 107 10.10 9.22 -3.97
C VAL A 107 10.76 8.21 -4.90
N ASN A 108 11.94 8.57 -5.38
CA ASN A 108 12.79 7.66 -6.14
C ASN A 108 13.82 7.10 -5.18
N LEU A 109 13.83 5.78 -5.02
CA LEU A 109 14.79 5.13 -4.16
C LEU A 109 15.52 4.04 -4.93
N ILE A 110 16.80 3.90 -4.62
CA ILE A 110 17.54 2.73 -5.07
C ILE A 110 16.98 1.54 -4.34
N PHE A 111 16.83 0.42 -5.00
CA PHE A 111 16.33 -0.79 -4.39
C PHE A 111 17.28 -1.21 -3.27
N SER A 112 16.96 -0.82 -2.06
CA SER A 112 17.85 -0.88 -0.91
C SER A 112 17.17 -1.61 0.25
N VAL A 113 17.87 -1.65 1.37
CA VAL A 113 17.35 -2.23 2.61
C VAL A 113 16.04 -1.55 3.03
N PHE A 114 15.93 -0.24 2.84
CA PHE A 114 14.74 0.51 3.22
C PHE A 114 13.50 0.00 2.46
N ALA A 115 13.62 -0.12 1.14
CA ALA A 115 12.51 -0.61 0.34
C ALA A 115 12.14 -2.04 0.70
N ARG A 116 13.14 -2.84 1.02
CA ARG A 116 12.96 -4.23 1.42
C ARG A 116 12.19 -4.33 2.73
N LEU A 117 12.48 -3.46 3.67
CA LEU A 117 11.76 -3.42 4.95
C LEU A 117 10.30 -3.02 4.75
N ALA A 118 10.03 -2.05 3.89
CA ALA A 118 8.68 -1.65 3.59
C ALA A 118 7.89 -2.80 2.96
N PHE A 119 8.51 -3.54 2.07
CA PHE A 119 7.89 -4.70 1.46
C PHE A 119 7.56 -5.79 2.49
N SER A 120 8.47 -6.04 3.40
CA SER A 120 8.26 -7.02 4.47
C SER A 120 7.07 -6.64 5.34
N ALA A 121 6.86 -5.37 5.58
CA ALA A 121 5.74 -4.90 6.38
C ALA A 121 4.40 -5.19 5.70
N LEU A 122 4.36 -5.17 4.38
CA LEU A 122 3.13 -5.44 3.62
C LEU A 122 2.88 -6.93 3.38
N ALA A 123 3.93 -7.69 3.42
CA ALA A 123 3.80 -9.13 3.23
C ALA A 123 3.25 -9.79 4.47
#